data_833d39f1e0240b77ce75c4f625d61ca4
#
_entry.id   833d39f1e0240b77ce75c4f625d61ca4
#
_cell.length_a   1.000
_cell.length_b   1.000
_cell.length_c   1.000
_cell.angle_alpha   90.00
_cell.angle_beta   90.00
_cell.angle_gamma   90.00
#
_symmetry.space_group_name_H-M   'P 1'
#
loop_
_entity.id
_entity.type
_entity.pdbx_description
1 polymer ?
#
loop_
_entity_poly.entity_id
_entity_poly.type
_entity_poly.pdbx_seq_one_letter_code
_entity_poly.pdbx_strand_id
1 'polypeptide(L)'
;MMELVKFEVRKFWRAWKTLVILAIYLLALIGMVGVNSVKDKAYWESQVKAFDNEITQIKNELSAVDFELRFASEDNNSKEIAVLKERNDFLQTQYSYAHRQQYMMKTYDKEKAMERLDLDIKRDQHLLQGLEAGEEFLDATIAQVKQRLSVNSYLVENSIPPLSSPYEMKATNFLYQLSGYPWVIIVIITLSVLVLDMFCGDLESGAYK
;
A
#
# COMPACT_ATOMS: atom_id res chain seq x y z
N MET A 1 24.87 -53.32 21.46
CA MET A 1 25.17 -51.99 22.03
C MET A 1 25.51 -50.96 20.92
N MET A 2 26.35 -51.27 19.97
CA MET A 2 26.79 -50.35 18.89
C MET A 2 25.65 -49.92 17.95
N GLU A 3 24.68 -50.83 17.65
CA GLU A 3 23.52 -50.52 16.80
C GLU A 3 22.52 -49.56 17.47
N LEU A 4 22.34 -49.69 18.79
CA LEU A 4 21.47 -48.81 19.57
C LEU A 4 22.03 -47.35 19.59
N VAL A 5 23.34 -47.25 19.76
CA VAL A 5 24.01 -45.93 19.72
C VAL A 5 23.89 -45.29 18.33
N LYS A 6 24.08 -46.04 17.26
CA LYS A 6 23.87 -45.55 15.89
C LYS A 6 22.44 -45.09 15.65
N PHE A 7 21.44 -45.82 16.18
CA PHE A 7 20.03 -45.46 16.06
C PHE A 7 19.72 -44.14 16.78
N GLU A 8 20.19 -43.96 18.01
CA GLU A 8 19.99 -42.76 18.80
C GLU A 8 20.70 -41.52 18.17
N VAL A 9 21.92 -41.70 17.64
CA VAL A 9 22.63 -40.67 16.92
C VAL A 9 21.89 -40.24 15.64
N ARG A 10 21.35 -41.20 14.86
CA ARG A 10 20.54 -40.90 13.67
C ARG A 10 19.27 -40.17 14.04
N LYS A 11 18.57 -40.56 15.11
CA LYS A 11 17.37 -39.88 15.63
C LYS A 11 17.66 -38.44 16.05
N PHE A 12 18.78 -38.26 16.75
CA PHE A 12 19.25 -36.91 17.14
C PHE A 12 19.55 -36.04 15.91
N TRP A 13 20.29 -36.57 14.92
CA TRP A 13 20.58 -35.86 13.68
C TRP A 13 19.34 -35.50 12.88
N ARG A 14 18.32 -36.35 12.88
CA ARG A 14 17.04 -36.09 12.22
C ARG A 14 16.27 -34.98 12.92
N ALA A 15 16.16 -35.03 14.23
CA ALA A 15 15.56 -33.95 15.03
C ALA A 15 16.31 -32.63 14.85
N TRP A 16 17.65 -32.66 14.81
CA TRP A 16 18.48 -31.48 14.58
C TRP A 16 18.24 -30.85 13.21
N LYS A 17 18.18 -31.63 12.14
CA LYS A 17 17.87 -31.13 10.80
C LYS A 17 16.52 -30.39 10.77
N THR A 18 15.49 -30.96 11.36
CA THR A 18 14.17 -30.38 11.45
C THR A 18 14.21 -29.03 12.21
N LEU A 19 14.94 -28.96 13.33
CA LEU A 19 15.14 -27.76 14.10
C LEU A 19 15.88 -26.67 13.30
N VAL A 20 16.92 -27.05 12.56
CA VAL A 20 17.66 -26.11 11.69
C VAL A 20 16.77 -25.55 10.58
N ILE A 21 15.97 -26.40 9.93
CA ILE A 21 15.03 -25.96 8.90
C ILE A 21 14.00 -25.00 9.50
N LEU A 22 13.44 -25.32 10.65
CA LEU A 22 12.49 -24.45 11.36
C LEU A 22 13.10 -23.11 11.76
N ALA A 23 14.36 -23.12 12.22
CA ALA A 23 15.10 -21.90 12.54
C ALA A 23 15.33 -21.03 11.31
N ILE A 24 15.69 -21.61 10.16
CA ILE A 24 15.84 -20.88 8.90
C ILE A 24 14.51 -20.23 8.49
N TYR A 25 13.38 -20.95 8.64
CA TYR A 25 12.06 -20.41 8.36
C TYR A 25 11.71 -19.22 9.25
N LEU A 26 11.94 -19.37 10.56
CA LEU A 26 11.70 -18.28 11.51
C LEU A 26 12.54 -17.04 11.18
N LEU A 27 13.82 -17.23 10.85
CA LEU A 27 14.69 -16.13 10.44
C LEU A 27 14.21 -15.47 9.15
N ALA A 28 13.74 -16.26 8.18
CA ALA A 28 13.20 -15.73 6.94
C ALA A 28 11.90 -14.92 7.17
N LEU A 29 11.01 -15.40 8.04
CA LEU A 29 9.79 -14.66 8.42
C LEU A 29 10.13 -13.36 9.16
N ILE A 30 11.07 -13.39 10.11
CA ILE A 30 11.53 -12.19 10.82
C ILE A 30 12.15 -11.20 9.82
N GLY A 31 12.97 -11.68 8.90
CA GLY A 31 13.55 -10.87 7.83
C GLY A 31 12.48 -10.21 6.95
N MET A 32 11.45 -10.96 6.57
CA MET A 32 10.32 -10.42 5.79
C MET A 32 9.56 -9.33 6.55
N VAL A 33 9.28 -9.53 7.84
CA VAL A 33 8.65 -8.51 8.69
C VAL A 33 9.50 -7.26 8.75
N GLY A 34 10.82 -7.41 8.96
CA GLY A 34 11.75 -6.28 8.99
C GLY A 34 11.80 -5.50 7.68
N VAL A 35 11.92 -6.20 6.56
CA VAL A 35 11.91 -5.58 5.22
C VAL A 35 10.60 -4.86 4.94
N ASN A 36 9.46 -5.47 5.27
CA ASN A 36 8.16 -4.85 5.06
C ASN A 36 7.98 -3.61 5.93
N SER A 37 8.44 -3.63 7.18
CA SER A 37 8.38 -2.45 8.06
C SER A 37 9.16 -1.27 7.49
N VAL A 38 10.37 -1.51 6.95
CA VAL A 38 11.17 -0.46 6.29
C VAL A 38 10.49 0.06 5.03
N LYS A 39 9.96 -0.83 4.19
CA LYS A 39 9.24 -0.46 2.97
C LYS A 39 7.93 0.28 3.27
N ASP A 40 7.21 -0.10 4.31
CA ASP A 40 6.00 0.57 4.76
C ASP A 40 6.30 2.04 5.13
N LYS A 41 7.34 2.27 5.93
CA LYS A 41 7.79 3.62 6.28
C LYS A 41 8.20 4.43 5.04
N ALA A 42 9.03 3.85 4.16
CA ALA A 42 9.46 4.51 2.93
C ALA A 42 8.28 4.85 2.01
N TYR A 43 7.27 3.99 1.94
CA TYR A 43 6.04 4.25 1.21
C TYR A 43 5.31 5.49 1.75
N TRP A 44 5.11 5.57 3.07
CA TRP A 44 4.47 6.71 3.70
C TRP A 44 5.25 8.02 3.46
N GLU A 45 6.56 7.99 3.60
CA GLU A 45 7.41 9.15 3.30
C GLU A 45 7.29 9.59 1.83
N SER A 46 7.22 8.62 0.91
CA SER A 46 7.03 8.91 -0.51
C SER A 46 5.64 9.53 -0.80
N GLN A 47 4.59 9.08 -0.13
CA GLN A 47 3.24 9.66 -0.26
C GLN A 47 3.19 11.10 0.28
N VAL A 48 3.80 11.35 1.45
CA VAL A 48 3.92 12.72 1.99
C VAL A 48 4.61 13.63 0.98
N LYS A 49 5.71 13.17 0.38
CA LYS A 49 6.44 13.94 -0.63
C LYS A 49 5.62 14.16 -1.91
N ALA A 50 4.82 13.18 -2.32
CA ALA A 50 3.91 13.36 -3.46
C ALA A 50 2.89 14.46 -3.20
N PHE A 51 2.30 14.51 -2.00
CA PHE A 51 1.41 15.60 -1.60
C PHE A 51 2.12 16.94 -1.47
N ASP A 52 3.38 17.00 -0.99
CA ASP A 52 4.18 18.24 -0.97
C ASP A 52 4.34 18.81 -2.39
N ASN A 53 4.63 17.94 -3.37
CA ASN A 53 4.78 18.34 -4.77
C ASN A 53 3.44 18.83 -5.34
N GLU A 54 2.36 18.10 -5.11
CA GLU A 54 1.02 18.48 -5.56
C GLU A 54 0.57 19.81 -4.98
N ILE A 55 0.73 20.02 -3.67
CA ILE A 55 0.44 21.29 -3.00
C ILE A 55 1.24 22.44 -3.61
N THR A 56 2.51 22.19 -3.94
CA THR A 56 3.36 23.20 -4.58
C THR A 56 2.85 23.55 -5.97
N GLN A 57 2.44 22.55 -6.76
CA GLN A 57 1.86 22.79 -8.09
C GLN A 57 0.56 23.59 -8.01
N ILE A 58 -0.36 23.20 -7.11
CA ILE A 58 -1.61 23.93 -6.90
C ILE A 58 -1.34 25.39 -6.49
N LYS A 59 -0.37 25.63 -5.60
CA LYS A 59 0.02 27.01 -5.22
C LYS A 59 0.53 27.82 -6.40
N ASN A 60 1.30 27.22 -7.29
CA ASN A 60 1.80 27.90 -8.48
C ASN A 60 0.64 28.27 -9.42
N GLU A 61 -0.32 27.35 -9.62
CA GLU A 61 -1.52 27.63 -10.42
C GLU A 61 -2.39 28.71 -9.77
N LEU A 62 -2.62 28.67 -8.46
CA LEU A 62 -3.35 29.71 -7.73
C LEU A 62 -2.68 31.09 -7.91
N SER A 63 -1.35 31.13 -7.83
CA SER A 63 -0.62 32.38 -8.04
C SER A 63 -0.75 32.90 -9.48
N ALA A 64 -0.81 32.01 -10.47
CA ALA A 64 -1.04 32.39 -11.86
C ALA A 64 -2.46 32.92 -12.06
N VAL A 65 -3.48 32.25 -11.52
CA VAL A 65 -4.88 32.68 -11.58
C VAL A 65 -5.08 34.04 -10.87
N ASP A 66 -4.46 34.24 -9.71
CA ASP A 66 -4.49 35.51 -8.99
C ASP A 66 -3.86 36.64 -9.80
N PHE A 67 -2.78 36.37 -10.52
CA PHE A 67 -2.15 37.34 -11.42
C PHE A 67 -3.09 37.69 -12.58
N GLU A 68 -3.68 36.71 -13.25
CA GLU A 68 -4.64 36.94 -14.35
C GLU A 68 -5.89 37.69 -13.88
N LEU A 69 -6.41 37.39 -12.68
CA LEU A 69 -7.53 38.10 -12.08
C LEU A 69 -7.26 39.61 -11.91
N ARG A 70 -6.03 39.97 -11.56
CA ARG A 70 -5.65 41.40 -11.45
C ARG A 70 -5.73 42.11 -12.82
N PHE A 71 -5.18 41.49 -13.87
CA PHE A 71 -5.26 42.06 -15.22
C PHE A 71 -6.68 42.11 -15.75
N ALA A 72 -7.46 41.04 -15.62
CA ALA A 72 -8.85 41.01 -16.03
C ALA A 72 -9.70 42.08 -15.29
N SER A 73 -9.33 42.40 -14.03
CA SER A 73 -9.98 43.46 -13.24
C SER A 73 -9.62 44.85 -13.75
N GLU A 74 -8.39 45.07 -14.20
CA GLU A 74 -7.95 46.33 -14.81
C GLU A 74 -8.67 46.60 -16.15
N ASP A 75 -8.88 45.50 -16.94
CA ASP A 75 -9.56 45.58 -18.24
C ASP A 75 -11.10 45.58 -18.14
N ASN A 76 -11.68 45.49 -16.93
CA ASN A 76 -13.11 45.40 -16.68
C ASN A 76 -13.82 44.25 -17.43
N ASN A 77 -13.12 43.16 -17.70
CA ASN A 77 -13.67 41.98 -18.38
C ASN A 77 -14.46 41.08 -17.43
N SER A 78 -15.72 41.42 -17.19
CA SER A 78 -16.56 40.73 -16.22
C SER A 78 -16.77 39.24 -16.50
N LYS A 79 -16.71 38.80 -17.76
CA LYS A 79 -16.83 37.36 -18.11
C LYS A 79 -15.58 36.58 -17.72
N GLU A 80 -14.42 37.12 -18.06
CA GLU A 80 -13.13 36.49 -17.72
C GLU A 80 -12.92 36.45 -16.21
N ILE A 81 -13.27 37.54 -15.51
CA ILE A 81 -13.24 37.57 -14.04
C ILE A 81 -14.11 36.45 -13.42
N ALA A 82 -15.28 36.18 -13.99
CA ALA A 82 -16.16 35.11 -13.48
C ALA A 82 -15.52 33.73 -13.65
N VAL A 83 -14.97 33.42 -14.82
CA VAL A 83 -14.29 32.17 -15.10
C VAL A 83 -13.05 31.97 -14.21
N LEU A 84 -12.22 33.00 -14.08
CA LEU A 84 -11.03 32.96 -13.23
C LEU A 84 -11.36 32.78 -11.75
N LYS A 85 -12.46 33.37 -11.27
CA LYS A 85 -12.93 33.14 -9.89
C LYS A 85 -13.39 31.70 -9.68
N GLU A 86 -14.13 31.13 -10.63
CA GLU A 86 -14.54 29.71 -10.55
C GLU A 86 -13.33 28.78 -10.53
N ARG A 87 -12.33 29.05 -11.39
CA ARG A 87 -11.03 28.33 -11.37
C ARG A 87 -10.31 28.49 -10.05
N ASN A 88 -10.26 29.69 -9.49
CA ASN A 88 -9.64 29.95 -8.19
C ASN A 88 -10.31 29.13 -7.08
N ASP A 89 -11.65 29.17 -7.00
CA ASP A 89 -12.43 28.44 -6.00
C ASP A 89 -12.23 26.91 -6.11
N PHE A 90 -12.17 26.41 -7.33
CA PHE A 90 -11.85 25.00 -7.60
C PHE A 90 -10.46 24.64 -7.06
N LEU A 91 -9.42 25.40 -7.40
CA LEU A 91 -8.04 25.16 -6.95
C LEU A 91 -7.89 25.32 -5.43
N GLN A 92 -8.54 26.29 -4.81
CA GLN A 92 -8.56 26.48 -3.35
C GLN A 92 -9.12 25.24 -2.64
N THR A 93 -10.19 24.69 -3.19
CA THR A 93 -10.82 23.48 -2.65
C THR A 93 -9.89 22.27 -2.80
N GLN A 94 -9.26 22.08 -3.97
CA GLN A 94 -8.28 21.00 -4.17
C GLN A 94 -7.06 21.17 -3.25
N TYR A 95 -6.58 22.39 -3.06
CA TYR A 95 -5.52 22.70 -2.10
C TYR A 95 -5.88 22.27 -0.67
N SER A 96 -7.09 22.60 -0.23
CA SER A 96 -7.57 22.24 1.10
C SER A 96 -7.60 20.71 1.30
N TYR A 97 -8.09 19.97 0.31
CA TYR A 97 -8.10 18.53 0.35
C TYR A 97 -6.67 17.93 0.38
N ALA A 98 -5.80 18.37 -0.50
CA ALA A 98 -4.42 17.89 -0.57
C ALA A 98 -3.66 18.18 0.74
N HIS A 99 -3.84 19.35 1.33
CA HIS A 99 -3.22 19.72 2.61
C HIS A 99 -3.73 18.86 3.77
N ARG A 100 -5.03 18.58 3.81
CA ARG A 100 -5.62 17.71 4.84
C ARG A 100 -5.16 16.27 4.69
N GLN A 101 -5.08 15.74 3.48
CA GLN A 101 -4.54 14.41 3.21
C GLN A 101 -3.07 14.31 3.63
N GLN A 102 -2.26 15.31 3.26
CA GLN A 102 -0.87 15.37 3.68
C GLN A 102 -0.71 15.33 5.21
N TYR A 103 -1.52 16.12 5.92
CA TYR A 103 -1.51 16.13 7.39
C TYR A 103 -1.81 14.75 7.96
N MET A 104 -2.84 14.06 7.45
CA MET A 104 -3.20 12.70 7.88
C MET A 104 -2.08 11.70 7.58
N MET A 105 -1.37 11.87 6.47
CA MET A 105 -0.20 11.04 6.15
C MET A 105 0.99 11.33 7.07
N LYS A 106 1.27 12.58 7.38
CA LYS A 106 2.37 12.97 8.28
C LYS A 106 2.19 12.44 9.71
N THR A 107 0.95 12.29 10.18
CA THR A 107 0.66 11.73 11.50
C THR A 107 0.83 10.21 11.56
N TYR A 108 0.99 9.54 10.41
CA TYR A 108 1.15 8.08 10.31
C TYR A 108 0.05 7.29 11.06
N ASP A 109 -1.15 7.87 11.12
CA ASP A 109 -2.27 7.31 11.87
C ASP A 109 -3.04 6.29 11.01
N LYS A 110 -2.71 5.01 11.21
CA LYS A 110 -3.34 3.89 10.50
C LYS A 110 -4.79 3.64 10.94
N GLU A 111 -5.15 4.07 12.15
CA GLU A 111 -6.50 3.86 12.69
C GLU A 111 -7.53 4.73 11.96
N LYS A 112 -7.10 5.85 11.40
CA LYS A 112 -7.93 6.76 10.59
C LYS A 112 -8.05 6.37 9.12
N ALA A 113 -7.82 5.11 8.78
CA ALA A 113 -7.89 4.66 7.39
C ALA A 113 -9.26 4.94 6.73
N MET A 114 -10.36 4.76 7.48
CA MET A 114 -11.72 5.06 6.97
C MET A 114 -11.97 6.57 6.83
N GLU A 115 -11.45 7.39 7.75
CA GLU A 115 -11.55 8.87 7.64
C GLU A 115 -10.78 9.39 6.42
N ARG A 116 -9.60 8.81 6.13
CA ARG A 116 -8.86 9.13 4.90
C ARG A 116 -9.65 8.74 3.66
N LEU A 117 -10.25 7.55 3.66
CA LEU A 117 -11.05 7.05 2.54
C LEU A 117 -12.25 7.98 2.25
N ASP A 118 -12.94 8.44 3.29
CA ASP A 118 -14.04 9.41 3.14
C ASP A 118 -13.53 10.75 2.55
N LEU A 119 -12.36 11.20 2.99
CA LEU A 119 -11.72 12.39 2.44
C LEU A 119 -11.32 12.23 0.97
N ASP A 120 -10.79 11.05 0.59
CA ASP A 120 -10.44 10.71 -0.79
C ASP A 120 -11.68 10.73 -1.69
N ILE A 121 -12.80 10.17 -1.22
CA ILE A 121 -14.08 10.19 -1.95
C ILE A 121 -14.56 11.64 -2.18
N LYS A 122 -14.58 12.44 -1.14
CA LYS A 122 -15.03 13.86 -1.26
C LYS A 122 -14.16 14.66 -2.21
N ARG A 123 -12.85 14.44 -2.14
CA ARG A 123 -11.90 15.04 -3.06
C ARG A 123 -12.14 14.60 -4.50
N ASP A 124 -12.24 13.31 -4.75
CA ASP A 124 -12.44 12.77 -6.08
C ASP A 124 -13.81 13.16 -6.66
N GLN A 125 -14.86 13.29 -5.83
CA GLN A 125 -16.16 13.83 -6.27
C GLN A 125 -16.05 15.28 -6.73
N HIS A 126 -15.39 16.13 -5.96
CA HIS A 126 -15.18 17.52 -6.33
C HIS A 126 -14.28 17.64 -7.58
N LEU A 127 -13.23 16.82 -7.66
CA LEU A 127 -12.36 16.78 -8.83
C LEU A 127 -13.12 16.33 -10.08
N LEU A 128 -13.97 15.32 -9.98
CA LEU A 128 -14.79 14.84 -11.09
C LEU A 128 -15.74 15.94 -11.60
N GLN A 129 -16.40 16.67 -10.69
CA GLN A 129 -17.28 17.79 -11.05
C GLN A 129 -16.51 18.86 -11.83
N GLY A 130 -15.31 19.24 -11.38
CA GLY A 130 -14.46 20.21 -12.10
C GLY A 130 -14.06 19.70 -13.49
N LEU A 131 -13.56 18.45 -13.59
CA LEU A 131 -13.17 17.88 -14.88
C LEU A 131 -14.35 17.74 -15.86
N GLU A 132 -15.56 17.42 -15.38
CA GLU A 132 -16.78 17.37 -16.20
C GLU A 132 -17.27 18.77 -16.61
N ALA A 133 -16.94 19.81 -15.84
CA ALA A 133 -17.16 21.22 -16.20
C ALA A 133 -16.12 21.77 -17.18
N GLY A 134 -15.07 21.01 -17.46
CA GLY A 134 -13.98 21.40 -18.38
C GLY A 134 -12.75 21.96 -17.71
N GLU A 135 -12.66 21.89 -16.38
CA GLU A 135 -11.44 22.23 -15.65
C GLU A 135 -10.33 21.21 -15.93
N GLU A 136 -9.11 21.70 -16.04
CA GLU A 136 -7.92 20.85 -16.08
C GLU A 136 -7.28 20.81 -14.69
N PHE A 137 -6.83 19.64 -14.26
CA PHE A 137 -6.17 19.51 -12.97
C PHE A 137 -5.04 18.45 -13.08
N LEU A 138 -3.80 18.95 -13.08
CA LEU A 138 -2.61 18.11 -13.23
C LEU A 138 -2.81 17.13 -14.42
N ASP A 139 -2.41 15.87 -14.24
CA ASP A 139 -2.61 14.82 -15.26
C ASP A 139 -3.87 13.94 -14.99
N ALA A 140 -4.84 14.45 -14.22
CA ALA A 140 -6.02 13.69 -13.83
C ALA A 140 -7.00 13.54 -15.00
N THR A 141 -7.46 12.32 -15.25
CA THR A 141 -8.49 12.05 -16.24
C THR A 141 -9.80 11.62 -15.59
N ILE A 142 -10.94 11.95 -16.23
CA ILE A 142 -12.28 11.55 -15.78
C ILE A 142 -12.36 10.04 -15.53
N ALA A 143 -11.76 9.23 -16.42
CA ALA A 143 -11.78 7.77 -16.30
C ALA A 143 -11.06 7.28 -15.03
N GLN A 144 -9.88 7.84 -14.74
CA GLN A 144 -9.12 7.50 -13.54
C GLN A 144 -9.86 7.90 -12.26
N VAL A 145 -10.45 9.09 -12.24
CA VAL A 145 -11.21 9.58 -11.07
C VAL A 145 -12.45 8.71 -10.83
N LYS A 146 -13.21 8.39 -11.88
CA LYS A 146 -14.38 7.47 -11.79
C LYS A 146 -14.00 6.09 -11.29
N GLN A 147 -12.87 5.56 -11.75
CA GLN A 147 -12.35 4.27 -11.27
C GLN A 147 -12.02 4.32 -9.77
N ARG A 148 -11.29 5.35 -9.30
CA ARG A 148 -10.97 5.52 -7.87
C ARG A 148 -12.24 5.66 -7.04
N LEU A 149 -13.19 6.48 -7.46
CA LEU A 149 -14.47 6.65 -6.78
C LEU A 149 -15.22 5.32 -6.66
N SER A 150 -15.30 4.54 -7.73
CA SER A 150 -15.98 3.23 -7.71
C SER A 150 -15.36 2.28 -6.68
N VAL A 151 -14.02 2.18 -6.66
CA VAL A 151 -13.30 1.33 -5.70
C VAL A 151 -13.49 1.82 -4.27
N ASN A 152 -13.31 3.12 -4.04
CA ASN A 152 -13.39 3.72 -2.72
C ASN A 152 -14.82 3.64 -2.15
N SER A 153 -15.84 3.89 -2.96
CA SER A 153 -17.24 3.75 -2.56
C SER A 153 -17.57 2.30 -2.18
N TYR A 154 -17.12 1.32 -2.97
CA TYR A 154 -17.29 -0.10 -2.64
C TYR A 154 -16.67 -0.46 -1.27
N LEU A 155 -15.48 0.06 -0.97
CA LEU A 155 -14.82 -0.17 0.32
C LEU A 155 -15.64 0.40 1.49
N VAL A 156 -16.19 1.62 1.32
CA VAL A 156 -17.04 2.26 2.36
C VAL A 156 -18.34 1.50 2.54
N GLU A 157 -19.05 1.18 1.46
CA GLU A 157 -20.34 0.46 1.50
C GLU A 157 -20.23 -0.90 2.19
N ASN A 158 -19.11 -1.58 2.02
CA ASN A 158 -18.85 -2.88 2.63
C ASN A 158 -18.07 -2.79 3.95
N SER A 159 -17.83 -1.59 4.48
CA SER A 159 -17.06 -1.35 5.72
C SER A 159 -15.68 -2.03 5.67
N ILE A 160 -15.04 -2.07 4.51
CA ILE A 160 -13.73 -2.66 4.30
C ILE A 160 -12.68 -1.57 4.48
N PRO A 161 -11.84 -1.63 5.53
CA PRO A 161 -10.79 -0.65 5.71
C PRO A 161 -9.75 -0.80 4.59
N PRO A 162 -9.36 0.31 3.92
CA PRO A 162 -8.33 0.27 2.90
C PRO A 162 -6.99 -0.16 3.51
N LEU A 163 -6.15 -0.79 2.71
CA LEU A 163 -4.76 -1.00 3.08
C LEU A 163 -4.05 0.35 3.16
N SER A 164 -3.39 0.60 4.27
CA SER A 164 -2.63 1.85 4.46
C SER A 164 -1.40 1.91 3.57
N SER A 165 -0.82 0.76 3.28
CA SER A 165 0.24 0.59 2.29
C SER A 165 0.25 -0.84 1.74
N PRO A 166 0.89 -1.07 0.57
CA PRO A 166 1.11 -2.42 0.03
C PRO A 166 1.95 -3.31 0.96
N TYR A 167 2.68 -2.73 1.90
CA TYR A 167 3.59 -3.41 2.83
C TYR A 167 2.98 -3.57 4.23
N GLU A 168 1.73 -3.15 4.43
CA GLU A 168 1.06 -3.26 5.71
C GLU A 168 0.92 -4.73 6.14
N MET A 169 1.33 -5.04 7.38
CA MET A 169 1.36 -6.39 7.94
C MET A 169 0.00 -6.82 8.51
N LYS A 170 -1.09 -6.55 7.80
CA LYS A 170 -2.39 -7.20 8.08
C LYS A 170 -2.35 -8.67 7.68
N ALA A 171 -3.04 -9.53 8.44
CA ALA A 171 -3.00 -10.98 8.23
C ALA A 171 -3.31 -11.39 6.77
N THR A 172 -4.31 -10.77 6.14
CA THR A 172 -4.68 -11.02 4.75
C THR A 172 -3.59 -10.61 3.76
N ASN A 173 -3.00 -9.42 3.95
CA ASN A 173 -1.93 -8.92 3.10
C ASN A 173 -0.64 -9.72 3.30
N PHE A 174 -0.34 -10.13 4.54
CA PHE A 174 0.78 -10.99 4.86
C PHE A 174 0.64 -12.37 4.20
N LEU A 175 -0.54 -12.99 4.26
CA LEU A 175 -0.81 -14.25 3.56
C LEU A 175 -0.69 -14.11 2.04
N TYR A 176 -1.18 -12.99 1.48
CA TYR A 176 -1.01 -12.70 0.06
C TYR A 176 0.46 -12.56 -0.34
N GLN A 177 1.27 -11.87 0.47
CA GLN A 177 2.71 -11.75 0.24
C GLN A 177 3.43 -13.09 0.42
N LEU A 178 3.04 -13.90 1.41
CA LEU A 178 3.56 -15.27 1.60
C LEU A 178 3.20 -16.18 0.43
N SER A 179 2.02 -16.02 -0.17
CA SER A 179 1.62 -16.77 -1.36
C SER A 179 2.34 -16.32 -2.63
N GLY A 180 3.09 -15.22 -2.57
CA GLY A 180 3.93 -14.73 -3.66
C GLY A 180 4.93 -15.80 -4.12
N TYR A 181 5.20 -15.83 -5.40
CA TYR A 181 5.92 -16.89 -6.11
C TYR A 181 7.21 -17.41 -5.43
N PRO A 182 8.12 -16.57 -4.90
CA PRO A 182 9.35 -17.07 -4.29
C PRO A 182 9.10 -17.88 -3.01
N TRP A 183 8.14 -17.45 -2.19
CA TRP A 183 7.82 -18.08 -0.91
C TRP A 183 7.12 -19.41 -1.06
N VAL A 184 6.22 -19.54 -2.02
CA VAL A 184 5.54 -20.80 -2.34
C VAL A 184 6.54 -21.87 -2.73
N ILE A 185 7.52 -21.52 -3.58
CA ILE A 185 8.58 -22.45 -3.99
C ILE A 185 9.41 -22.90 -2.78
N ILE A 186 9.82 -21.96 -1.91
CA ILE A 186 10.59 -22.28 -0.71
C ILE A 186 9.80 -23.25 0.20
N VAL A 187 8.49 -22.98 0.40
CA VAL A 187 7.62 -23.85 1.19
C VAL A 187 7.51 -25.25 0.57
N ILE A 188 7.27 -25.33 -0.74
CA ILE A 188 7.16 -26.63 -1.44
C ILE A 188 8.47 -27.42 -1.35
N ILE A 189 9.61 -26.81 -1.63
CA ILE A 189 10.91 -27.46 -1.56
C ILE A 189 11.15 -27.98 -0.14
N THR A 190 10.87 -27.20 0.89
CA THR A 190 11.11 -27.61 2.27
C THR A 190 10.19 -28.73 2.72
N LEU A 191 8.90 -28.65 2.39
CA LEU A 191 7.97 -29.74 2.66
C LEU A 191 8.40 -31.01 1.93
N SER A 192 8.84 -30.92 0.68
CA SER A 192 9.33 -32.06 -0.09
C SER A 192 10.56 -32.69 0.57
N VAL A 193 11.51 -31.89 1.06
CA VAL A 193 12.69 -32.40 1.77
C VAL A 193 12.30 -33.07 3.07
N LEU A 194 11.38 -32.50 3.86
CA LEU A 194 10.88 -33.11 5.10
C LEU A 194 10.17 -34.43 4.86
N VAL A 195 9.30 -34.49 3.84
CA VAL A 195 8.56 -35.68 3.45
C VAL A 195 9.54 -36.79 3.00
N LEU A 196 10.51 -36.45 2.14
CA LEU A 196 11.53 -37.38 1.68
C LEU A 196 12.37 -37.93 2.85
N ASP A 197 12.75 -37.05 3.80
CA ASP A 197 13.53 -37.48 4.99
C ASP A 197 12.71 -38.42 5.89
N MET A 198 11.39 -38.22 6.00
CA MET A 198 10.48 -39.14 6.69
C MET A 198 10.40 -40.50 5.97
N PHE A 199 10.14 -40.54 4.66
CA PHE A 199 10.02 -41.78 3.90
C PHE A 199 11.33 -42.56 3.86
N CYS A 200 12.47 -41.93 3.59
CA CYS A 200 13.77 -42.58 3.63
C CYS A 200 14.09 -43.13 5.01
N GLY A 201 13.69 -42.44 6.05
CA GLY A 201 13.90 -42.86 7.42
C GLY A 201 13.08 -44.08 7.84
N ASP A 202 11.84 -44.17 7.37
CA ASP A 202 10.98 -45.32 7.63
C ASP A 202 11.45 -46.58 6.86
N LEU A 203 11.94 -46.40 5.62
CA LEU A 203 12.56 -47.47 4.84
C LEU A 203 13.85 -47.99 5.49
N GLU A 204 14.72 -47.08 5.98
CA GLU A 204 15.95 -47.44 6.68
C GLU A 204 15.70 -48.15 8.05
N SER A 205 14.59 -47.78 8.74
CA SER A 205 14.21 -48.36 10.04
C SER A 205 13.57 -49.74 9.92
N GLY A 206 13.25 -50.18 8.71
CA GLY A 206 12.61 -51.50 8.47
C GLY A 206 11.14 -51.54 8.94
N ALA A 207 10.48 -50.40 9.10
CA ALA A 207 9.10 -50.32 9.56
C ALA A 207 8.07 -50.93 8.60
N TYR A 208 8.50 -51.31 7.38
CA TYR A 208 7.68 -51.98 6.35
C TYR A 208 7.98 -53.47 6.19
N LYS A 209 8.37 -54.14 7.26
CA LYS A 209 8.47 -55.63 7.27
C LYS A 209 7.21 -56.27 7.82
#